data_23a804de6e2d7e3dba25a640a50e1269
#
_entry.id   23a804de6e2d7e3dba25a640a50e1269
#
_cell.length_a   1.000
_cell.length_b   1.000
_cell.length_c   1.000
_cell.angle_alpha   90.00
_cell.angle_beta   90.00
_cell.angle_gamma   90.00
#
_symmetry.space_group_name_H-M   'P 1'
#
loop_
_entity.id
_entity.type
_entity.pdbx_description
1 polymer ?
#
loop_
_entity_poly.entity_id
_entity_poly.type
_entity_poly.pdbx_seq_one_letter_code
_entity_poly.pdbx_strand_id
1 'polypeptide(L)'
;MKEKGSMMNRTVKSAVAVAAIAAMSLGTLAACGSSTSGDDSKGKVYYLNFKPEAADQWAALAKEYTKEKGVEVKVQTAASGTYEQTLKSEIAKTEAPTLFQVNGPVGYQNWKKYTADMSNTDVYKELTNQDVALKDGDKVVGVPYVMETYGLIYNKDI
;
A
#
# COMPACT_ATOMS: atom_id res chain seq x y z
N MET A 1 -43.02 -41.73 49.47
CA MET A 1 -44.23 -40.90 49.39
C MET A 1 -43.92 -39.94 48.25
N LYS A 2 -44.43 -40.25 47.03
CA LYS A 2 -45.67 -39.75 46.41
C LYS A 2 -45.74 -38.24 46.52
N GLU A 3 -45.85 -37.41 45.44
CA GLU A 3 -46.72 -37.48 44.29
C GLU A 3 -46.22 -36.52 43.19
N LYS A 4 -46.34 -36.86 41.94
CA LYS A 4 -47.32 -36.48 40.91
C LYS A 4 -47.40 -34.96 40.65
N GLY A 5 -46.92 -34.49 39.50
CA GLY A 5 -47.60 -34.54 38.22
C GLY A 5 -48.32 -33.24 37.92
N SER A 6 -47.93 -32.59 36.87
CA SER A 6 -48.92 -31.96 35.93
C SER A 6 -48.22 -31.58 34.64
N MET A 7 -48.36 -32.44 33.62
CA MET A 7 -48.36 -32.00 32.22
C MET A 7 -49.62 -31.20 32.00
N MET A 8 -49.56 -29.97 31.57
CA MET A 8 -50.59 -29.41 30.69
C MET A 8 -50.14 -28.11 30.00
N ASN A 9 -50.23 -28.21 28.69
CA ASN A 9 -50.42 -27.12 27.71
C ASN A 9 -49.23 -26.25 27.29
N ARG A 10 -48.44 -26.87 26.42
CA ARG A 10 -47.58 -26.19 25.47
C ARG A 10 -48.15 -26.29 24.05
N THR A 11 -49.26 -25.66 23.74
CA THR A 11 -49.78 -25.73 22.36
C THR A 11 -50.60 -24.52 21.88
N VAL A 12 -50.50 -23.35 22.48
CA VAL A 12 -51.25 -22.19 21.96
C VAL A 12 -50.43 -20.90 21.85
N LYS A 13 -49.11 -20.94 21.72
CA LYS A 13 -48.30 -19.69 21.53
C LYS A 13 -47.43 -19.67 20.29
N SER A 14 -47.66 -20.54 19.30
CA SER A 14 -46.83 -20.61 18.10
C SER A 14 -47.47 -20.12 16.79
N ALA A 15 -48.60 -19.40 16.85
CA ALA A 15 -49.34 -19.04 15.64
C ALA A 15 -49.39 -17.54 15.30
N VAL A 16 -48.68 -16.66 16.04
CA VAL A 16 -48.72 -15.20 15.77
C VAL A 16 -47.38 -14.59 15.35
N ALA A 17 -46.30 -15.38 15.30
CA ALA A 17 -44.96 -14.86 14.99
C ALA A 17 -44.48 -15.04 13.51
N VAL A 18 -45.32 -15.55 12.59
CA VAL A 18 -44.88 -15.86 11.20
C VAL A 18 -45.39 -14.82 10.19
N ALA A 19 -46.24 -13.87 10.56
CA ALA A 19 -46.81 -12.90 9.60
C ALA A 19 -46.06 -11.55 9.50
N ALA A 20 -44.97 -11.33 10.25
CA ALA A 20 -44.24 -10.04 10.27
C ALA A 20 -42.88 -10.04 9.52
N ILE A 21 -42.45 -11.16 8.89
CA ILE A 21 -41.10 -11.26 8.23
C ILE A 21 -41.20 -11.17 6.69
N ALA A 22 -42.37 -11.13 6.10
CA ALA A 22 -42.55 -11.12 4.64
C ALA A 22 -42.64 -9.74 3.99
N ALA A 23 -42.45 -8.63 4.73
CA ALA A 23 -42.55 -7.26 4.19
C ALA A 23 -41.25 -6.46 4.14
N MET A 24 -40.06 -7.05 4.45
CA MET A 24 -38.79 -6.32 4.44
C MET A 24 -37.76 -6.85 3.42
N SER A 25 -38.15 -7.63 2.42
CA SER A 25 -37.24 -8.21 1.44
C SER A 25 -37.32 -7.63 0.03
N LEU A 26 -37.90 -6.45 -0.18
CA LEU A 26 -37.95 -5.80 -1.50
C LEU A 26 -37.33 -4.39 -1.53
N GLY A 27 -36.30 -4.09 -0.76
CA GLY A 27 -35.81 -2.72 -0.67
C GLY A 27 -34.27 -2.53 -0.67
N THR A 28 -33.45 -3.52 -1.04
CA THR A 28 -31.97 -3.32 -0.98
C THR A 28 -31.20 -3.96 -2.12
N LEU A 29 -31.68 -3.82 -3.37
CA LEU A 29 -30.88 -4.16 -4.56
C LEU A 29 -30.64 -2.95 -5.48
N ALA A 30 -30.48 -1.75 -4.91
CA ALA A 30 -30.14 -0.56 -5.68
C ALA A 30 -29.09 0.29 -4.92
N ALA A 31 -27.98 -0.31 -4.49
CA ALA A 31 -26.87 0.42 -3.90
C ALA A 31 -25.51 -0.15 -4.36
N CYS A 32 -25.41 -0.49 -5.65
CA CYS A 32 -24.15 -0.53 -6.37
C CYS A 32 -24.19 0.52 -7.47
N GLY A 33 -24.49 1.76 -7.11
CA GLY A 33 -24.39 2.94 -7.92
C GLY A 33 -23.37 3.84 -7.26
N SER A 34 -22.15 3.91 -7.82
CA SER A 34 -21.20 5.01 -7.73
C SER A 34 -21.58 6.10 -6.71
N SER A 35 -21.34 5.89 -5.45
CA SER A 35 -21.12 6.98 -4.53
C SER A 35 -19.72 7.53 -4.81
N THR A 36 -19.68 8.48 -5.73
CA THR A 36 -18.68 9.54 -5.73
C THR A 36 -18.91 10.37 -4.47
N SER A 37 -18.77 9.75 -3.31
CA SER A 37 -18.45 10.46 -2.10
C SER A 37 -17.00 10.84 -2.29
N GLY A 38 -16.74 12.11 -2.54
CA GLY A 38 -15.43 12.69 -2.36
C GLY A 38 -15.03 12.51 -0.90
N ASP A 39 -14.56 11.32 -0.58
CA ASP A 39 -13.75 11.12 0.59
C ASP A 39 -12.38 11.71 0.23
N ASP A 40 -12.13 12.92 0.72
CA ASP A 40 -10.82 13.58 0.71
C ASP A 40 -9.81 12.81 1.59
N SER A 41 -9.84 11.51 1.59
CA SER A 41 -8.77 10.70 2.17
C SER A 41 -7.55 10.87 1.27
N LYS A 42 -6.71 11.82 1.63
CA LYS A 42 -5.47 12.19 0.91
C LYS A 42 -4.44 11.05 0.93
N GLY A 43 -4.86 9.82 1.02
CA GLY A 43 -3.97 8.67 1.00
C GLY A 43 -2.84 8.75 2.02
N LYS A 44 -1.99 7.75 2.01
CA LYS A 44 -0.76 7.68 2.83
C LYS A 44 0.40 7.26 1.96
N VAL A 45 1.58 7.79 2.23
CA VAL A 45 2.82 7.38 1.59
C VAL A 45 3.71 6.72 2.62
N TYR A 46 4.18 5.52 2.31
CA TYR A 46 5.22 4.86 3.09
C TYR A 46 6.44 4.62 2.19
N TYR A 47 7.52 5.37 2.44
CA TYR A 47 8.78 5.23 1.74
C TYR A 47 9.78 4.41 2.57
N LEU A 48 10.24 3.30 2.02
CA LEU A 48 11.36 2.55 2.58
C LEU A 48 12.66 3.04 1.95
N ASN A 49 13.39 3.87 2.69
CA ASN A 49 14.66 4.47 2.27
C ASN A 49 15.83 3.48 2.44
N PHE A 50 16.65 3.37 1.40
CA PHE A 50 17.83 2.50 1.42
C PHE A 50 19.16 3.25 1.66
N LYS A 51 19.11 4.59 1.72
CA LYS A 51 20.26 5.47 1.93
C LYS A 51 20.29 5.98 3.38
N PRO A 52 20.96 5.30 4.32
CA PRO A 52 20.98 5.74 5.71
C PRO A 52 21.63 7.12 5.88
N GLU A 53 22.57 7.50 5.01
CA GLU A 53 23.20 8.80 4.99
C GLU A 53 22.24 9.97 4.70
N ALA A 54 21.08 9.68 4.09
CA ALA A 54 20.05 10.66 3.75
C ALA A 54 18.80 10.55 4.66
N ALA A 55 18.88 9.84 5.78
CA ALA A 55 17.72 9.57 6.63
C ALA A 55 17.08 10.84 7.19
N ASP A 56 17.90 11.77 7.68
CA ASP A 56 17.40 13.03 8.27
C ASP A 56 16.75 13.94 7.22
N GLN A 57 17.32 14.00 6.03
CA GLN A 57 16.80 14.78 4.91
C GLN A 57 15.44 14.24 4.45
N TRP A 58 15.30 12.93 4.33
CA TRP A 58 14.02 12.29 4.00
C TRP A 58 12.97 12.50 5.08
N ALA A 59 13.36 12.43 6.36
CA ALA A 59 12.44 12.69 7.46
C ALA A 59 11.98 14.16 7.48
N ALA A 60 12.87 15.10 7.19
CA ALA A 60 12.54 16.53 7.08
C ALA A 60 11.59 16.80 5.91
N LEU A 61 11.90 16.28 4.72
CA LEU A 61 11.06 16.40 3.53
C LEU A 61 9.65 15.83 3.76
N ALA A 62 9.56 14.65 4.38
CA ALA A 62 8.28 14.01 4.70
C ALA A 62 7.39 14.90 5.59
N LYS A 63 7.98 15.55 6.61
CA LYS A 63 7.27 16.48 7.49
C LYS A 63 6.78 17.71 6.73
N GLU A 64 7.63 18.28 5.90
CA GLU A 64 7.28 19.45 5.10
C GLU A 64 6.16 19.14 4.11
N TYR A 65 6.28 18.05 3.36
CA TYR A 65 5.25 17.61 2.43
C TYR A 65 3.92 17.32 3.12
N THR A 66 3.94 16.63 4.27
CA THR A 66 2.72 16.39 5.07
C THR A 66 2.08 17.71 5.51
N LYS A 67 2.88 18.69 5.94
CA LYS A 67 2.39 20.02 6.34
C LYS A 67 1.75 20.77 5.17
N GLU A 68 2.37 20.74 4.00
CA GLU A 68 1.90 21.49 2.83
C GLU A 68 0.71 20.84 2.14
N LYS A 69 0.75 19.54 1.98
CA LYS A 69 -0.24 18.79 1.18
C LYS A 69 -1.30 18.06 2.01
N GLY A 70 -1.07 17.92 3.32
CA GLY A 70 -1.95 17.17 4.21
C GLY A 70 -1.94 15.66 3.92
N VAL A 71 -0.94 15.15 3.21
CA VAL A 71 -0.72 13.72 2.97
C VAL A 71 0.25 13.19 4.00
N GLU A 72 -0.14 12.15 4.74
CA GLU A 72 0.75 11.50 5.69
C GLU A 72 1.90 10.78 4.96
N VAL A 73 3.14 11.13 5.30
CA VAL A 73 4.33 10.49 4.74
C VAL A 73 5.14 9.85 5.85
N LYS A 74 5.20 8.52 5.84
CA LYS A 74 6.08 7.73 6.70
C LYS A 74 7.37 7.42 5.94
N VAL A 75 8.51 7.70 6.56
CA VAL A 75 9.82 7.26 6.06
C VAL A 75 10.43 6.30 7.06
N GLN A 76 10.83 5.13 6.59
CA GLN A 76 11.64 4.18 7.34
C GLN A 76 12.95 3.95 6.60
N THR A 77 14.07 4.12 7.29
CA THR A 77 15.39 3.89 6.71
C THR A 77 15.91 2.52 7.12
N ALA A 78 16.28 1.70 6.14
CA ALA A 78 16.94 0.44 6.40
C ALA A 78 18.40 0.65 6.81
N ALA A 79 18.91 -0.20 7.69
CA ALA A 79 20.32 -0.17 8.04
C ALA A 79 21.19 -0.57 6.83
N SER A 80 22.43 -0.07 6.83
CA SER A 80 23.40 -0.39 5.76
C SER A 80 23.53 -1.89 5.56
N GLY A 81 23.46 -2.35 4.31
CA GLY A 81 23.60 -3.76 3.93
C GLY A 81 22.39 -4.65 4.23
N THR A 82 21.31 -4.13 4.83
CA THR A 82 20.12 -4.95 5.22
C THR A 82 18.86 -4.61 4.44
N TYR A 83 18.95 -3.75 3.44
CA TYR A 83 17.77 -3.22 2.74
C TYR A 83 16.85 -4.31 2.17
N GLU A 84 17.39 -5.27 1.42
CA GLU A 84 16.60 -6.33 0.78
C GLU A 84 15.85 -7.19 1.83
N GLN A 85 16.50 -7.49 2.96
CA GLN A 85 15.88 -8.24 4.04
C GLN A 85 14.78 -7.41 4.72
N THR A 86 15.03 -6.12 4.93
CA THR A 86 14.05 -5.20 5.49
C THR A 86 12.85 -5.05 4.56
N LEU A 87 13.08 -4.84 3.26
CA LEU A 87 12.01 -4.74 2.27
C LEU A 87 11.15 -6.01 2.25
N LYS A 88 11.77 -7.19 2.26
CA LYS A 88 11.05 -8.46 2.30
C LYS A 88 10.14 -8.59 3.54
N SER A 89 10.59 -8.10 4.68
CA SER A 89 9.80 -8.08 5.92
C SER A 89 8.68 -7.05 5.87
N GLU A 90 8.98 -5.83 5.39
CA GLU A 90 8.01 -4.74 5.38
C GLU A 90 6.91 -4.94 4.33
N ILE A 91 7.23 -5.47 3.15
CA ILE A 91 6.26 -5.66 2.06
C ILE A 91 5.22 -6.76 2.36
N ALA A 92 5.50 -7.61 3.35
CA ALA A 92 4.58 -8.65 3.81
C ALA A 92 3.56 -8.15 4.83
N LYS A 93 3.69 -6.91 5.32
CA LYS A 93 2.80 -6.32 6.31
C LYS A 93 1.51 -5.78 5.67
N THR A 94 0.49 -5.61 6.48
CA THR A 94 -0.78 -4.98 6.05
C THR A 94 -0.54 -3.54 5.57
N GLU A 95 0.34 -2.78 6.26
CA GLU A 95 0.79 -1.46 5.82
C GLU A 95 2.18 -1.59 5.21
N ALA A 96 2.23 -2.05 3.97
CA ALA A 96 3.46 -2.22 3.21
C ALA A 96 3.98 -0.89 2.66
N PRO A 97 5.29 -0.79 2.34
CA PRO A 97 5.82 0.35 1.62
C PRO A 97 5.09 0.59 0.29
N THR A 98 4.69 1.82 0.04
CA THR A 98 4.12 2.28 -1.23
C THR A 98 5.20 2.79 -2.19
N LEU A 99 6.34 3.19 -1.64
CA LEU A 99 7.54 3.55 -2.38
C LEU A 99 8.72 2.75 -1.84
N PHE A 100 9.41 2.06 -2.71
CA PHE A 100 10.60 1.29 -2.37
C PHE A 100 11.55 1.23 -3.55
N GLN A 101 12.82 0.93 -3.29
CA GLN A 101 13.84 0.87 -4.32
C GLN A 101 14.10 -0.56 -4.78
N VAL A 102 14.43 -0.68 -6.06
CA VAL A 102 14.93 -1.91 -6.67
C VAL A 102 16.29 -1.66 -7.33
N ASN A 103 17.22 -2.61 -7.25
CA ASN A 103 18.54 -2.50 -7.83
C ASN A 103 18.54 -2.95 -9.31
N GLY A 104 18.08 -2.04 -10.17
CA GLY A 104 18.09 -2.26 -11.61
C GLY A 104 17.29 -3.48 -12.07
N PRO A 105 17.53 -3.94 -13.32
CA PRO A 105 16.73 -5.04 -13.92
C PRO A 105 16.85 -6.37 -13.17
N VAL A 106 18.03 -6.66 -12.60
CA VAL A 106 18.24 -7.92 -11.85
C VAL A 106 17.48 -7.91 -10.52
N GLY A 107 17.61 -6.84 -9.75
CA GLY A 107 16.89 -6.69 -8.49
C GLY A 107 15.38 -6.67 -8.69
N TYR A 108 14.91 -6.06 -9.78
CA TYR A 108 13.50 -5.99 -10.13
C TYR A 108 12.82 -7.36 -10.19
N GLN A 109 13.50 -8.41 -10.64
CA GLN A 109 12.90 -9.75 -10.77
C GLN A 109 12.33 -10.28 -9.45
N ASN A 110 12.94 -9.90 -8.31
CA ASN A 110 12.48 -10.31 -6.99
C ASN A 110 11.19 -9.56 -6.57
N TRP A 111 10.96 -8.36 -7.14
CA TRP A 111 9.92 -7.43 -6.70
C TRP A 111 8.84 -7.17 -7.75
N LYS A 112 8.95 -7.79 -8.92
CA LYS A 112 8.06 -7.59 -10.09
C LYS A 112 6.57 -7.56 -9.74
N LYS A 113 6.12 -8.46 -8.86
CA LYS A 113 4.69 -8.57 -8.49
C LYS A 113 4.17 -7.44 -7.61
N TYR A 114 5.06 -6.59 -7.09
CA TYR A 114 4.71 -5.48 -6.20
C TYR A 114 4.83 -4.12 -6.88
N THR A 115 5.31 -4.08 -8.12
CA THR A 115 5.48 -2.83 -8.87
C THR A 115 4.24 -2.48 -9.67
N ALA A 116 3.97 -1.18 -9.77
CA ALA A 116 2.92 -0.64 -10.60
C ALA A 116 3.47 -0.18 -11.96
N ASP A 117 2.59 -0.07 -12.95
CA ASP A 117 2.92 0.55 -14.22
C ASP A 117 2.89 2.08 -14.06
N MET A 118 4.04 2.71 -14.25
CA MET A 118 4.25 4.15 -14.12
C MET A 118 4.27 4.89 -15.46
N SER A 119 4.00 4.21 -16.59
CA SER A 119 4.12 4.78 -17.95
C SER A 119 3.32 6.06 -18.15
N ASN A 120 2.20 6.22 -17.44
CA ASN A 120 1.32 7.38 -17.55
C ASN A 120 1.46 8.39 -16.41
N THR A 121 2.41 8.19 -15.51
CA THR A 121 2.62 9.09 -14.36
C THR A 121 3.34 10.37 -14.77
N ASP A 122 3.05 11.45 -14.06
CA ASP A 122 3.74 12.72 -14.32
C ASP A 122 5.23 12.64 -13.96
N VAL A 123 5.60 11.90 -12.92
CA VAL A 123 7.00 11.71 -12.54
C VAL A 123 7.81 11.06 -13.67
N TYR A 124 7.23 10.13 -14.44
CA TYR A 124 7.91 9.56 -15.61
C TYR A 124 8.02 10.56 -16.76
N LYS A 125 6.96 11.35 -17.01
CA LYS A 125 6.95 12.36 -18.07
C LYS A 125 7.95 13.49 -17.82
N GLU A 126 8.18 13.84 -16.56
CA GLU A 126 9.14 14.88 -16.11
C GLU A 126 10.60 14.42 -16.15
N LEU A 127 10.89 13.15 -16.40
CA LEU A 127 12.27 12.70 -16.55
C LEU A 127 12.95 13.37 -17.74
N THR A 128 14.09 13.98 -17.51
CA THR A 128 14.93 14.59 -18.55
C THR A 128 15.48 13.57 -19.54
N ASN A 129 15.62 12.33 -19.12
CA ASN A 129 15.97 11.19 -19.95
C ASN A 129 15.11 9.98 -19.53
N GLN A 130 14.18 9.57 -20.37
CA GLN A 130 13.28 8.43 -20.11
C GLN A 130 13.95 7.06 -20.36
N ASP A 131 15.11 7.03 -21.02
CA ASP A 131 15.82 5.77 -21.28
C ASP A 131 16.44 5.16 -20.02
N VAL A 132 16.60 5.96 -18.97
CA VAL A 132 17.11 5.49 -17.66
C VAL A 132 16.02 4.87 -16.77
N ALA A 133 14.76 4.95 -17.18
CA ALA A 133 13.67 4.30 -16.47
C ALA A 133 13.76 2.77 -16.57
N LEU A 134 13.37 2.10 -15.50
CA LEU A 134 13.31 0.63 -15.49
C LEU A 134 12.07 0.17 -16.24
N LYS A 135 12.25 -0.66 -17.26
CA LYS A 135 11.15 -1.15 -18.12
C LYS A 135 11.02 -2.68 -18.04
N ASP A 136 9.77 -3.14 -18.17
CA ASP A 136 9.42 -4.54 -18.33
C ASP A 136 8.44 -4.65 -19.51
N GLY A 137 8.95 -5.01 -20.69
CA GLY A 137 8.25 -4.86 -21.96
C GLY A 137 7.94 -3.39 -22.23
N ASP A 138 6.67 -3.09 -22.49
CA ASP A 138 6.19 -1.72 -22.75
C ASP A 138 5.87 -0.92 -21.47
N LYS A 139 6.00 -1.53 -20.30
CA LYS A 139 5.67 -0.89 -19.03
C LYS A 139 6.88 -0.24 -18.39
N VAL A 140 6.69 0.94 -17.83
CA VAL A 140 7.64 1.58 -16.92
C VAL A 140 7.34 1.11 -15.51
N VAL A 141 8.27 0.37 -14.90
CA VAL A 141 8.08 -0.24 -13.57
C VAL A 141 8.94 0.39 -12.48
N GLY A 142 9.73 1.38 -12.85
CA GLY A 142 10.51 2.17 -11.92
C GLY A 142 11.11 3.40 -12.58
N VAL A 143 11.25 4.47 -11.81
CA VAL A 143 11.90 5.70 -12.22
C VAL A 143 13.13 5.95 -11.34
N PRO A 144 14.25 6.42 -11.90
CA PRO A 144 15.43 6.78 -11.10
C PRO A 144 15.13 8.08 -10.35
N TYR A 145 15.55 8.17 -9.09
CA TYR A 145 15.56 9.43 -8.36
C TYR A 145 16.96 10.06 -8.30
N VAL A 146 17.98 9.28 -8.60
CA VAL A 146 19.38 9.73 -8.66
C VAL A 146 20.16 8.85 -9.64
N MET A 147 21.13 9.46 -10.32
CA MET A 147 22.13 8.74 -11.11
C MET A 147 23.48 8.80 -10.40
N GLU A 148 24.06 7.64 -10.15
CA GLU A 148 25.37 7.49 -9.51
C GLU A 148 26.37 6.87 -10.48
N THR A 149 27.62 7.30 -10.39
CA THR A 149 28.70 6.74 -11.18
C THR A 149 29.72 6.06 -10.26
N TYR A 150 30.10 4.87 -10.60
CA TYR A 150 31.15 4.12 -9.91
C TYR A 150 32.39 4.10 -10.77
N GLY A 151 33.56 4.28 -10.15
CA GLY A 151 34.84 4.26 -10.84
C GLY A 151 35.99 3.99 -9.90
N LEU A 152 37.15 3.68 -10.48
CA LEU A 152 38.41 3.54 -9.75
C LEU A 152 39.09 4.91 -9.71
N ILE A 153 39.39 5.37 -8.52
CA ILE A 153 40.26 6.54 -8.30
C ILE A 153 41.62 6.00 -7.95
N TYR A 154 42.64 6.39 -8.71
CA TYR A 154 44.02 5.97 -8.46
C TYR A 154 44.95 7.17 -8.42
N ASN A 155 46.00 7.07 -7.61
CA ASN A 155 47.07 8.06 -7.58
C ASN A 155 47.99 7.86 -8.81
N LYS A 156 48.17 8.90 -9.61
CA LYS A 156 49.00 8.84 -10.83
C LYS A 156 50.49 8.89 -10.55
N ASP A 157 50.88 9.26 -9.32
CA ASP A 157 52.26 9.44 -8.92
C ASP A 157 52.88 8.18 -8.28
N ILE A 158 52.17 7.05 -8.29
CA ILE A 158 52.63 5.77 -7.76
C ILE A 158 52.87 4.79 -8.92
#